data_e5659f3c05694eb74eca139b2d998ece
#
_entry.id   e5659f3c05694eb74eca139b2d998ece
#
_cell.length_a   1.000
_cell.length_b   1.000
_cell.length_c   1.000
_cell.angle_alpha   90.00
_cell.angle_beta   90.00
_cell.angle_gamma   90.00
#
_symmetry.space_group_name_H-M   'P 1'
#
loop_
_entity.id
_entity.type
_entity.pdbx_description
1 polymer ?
#
loop_
_entity_poly.entity_id
_entity_poly.type
_entity_poly.pdbx_seq_one_letter_code
_entity_poly.pdbx_strand_id
1 'polypeptide(L)'
;MGQLNPVSLDYLRSLKPDPHPNGRAILEEGLALGRTIQAGKGGFIRSQSKYKNHAEMKRDLTKQGKIYWNILLGLATLEEQIEAEKKLYEFSQRTGMQIHSIQSIPSGLVALPPEYRENAPATTSYEMYTDEDYEAQQAACPIDVSFNDYHLSTPNGLTNTILAIKHGSPTIGEFCQFNWGFYGYDNHVERMCNMVRALGVVASKKDEYFEVKTYLDDGYAGYFLDCASFIGYAMLEHYICTTLCGARYVIGFGGLLSENDTRCAVAMALDKVLSTEDQPVLRYLNGSTNLQWDHDIHGNYGVSVPEMLFEILVEKKYHMGLGINP
;
A
#
# COMPACT_ATOMS: atom_id res chain seq x y z
N MET A 1 -10.77 27.42 18.17
CA MET A 1 -10.95 25.97 18.20
C MET A 1 -12.42 25.68 18.47
N GLY A 2 -13.18 25.25 17.48
CA GLY A 2 -14.57 24.85 17.67
C GLY A 2 -14.61 23.60 18.57
N GLN A 3 -15.45 23.59 19.59
CA GLN A 3 -15.72 22.39 20.35
C GLN A 3 -16.30 21.35 19.41
N LEU A 4 -15.58 20.24 19.21
CA LEU A 4 -16.14 19.05 18.56
C LEU A 4 -17.27 18.57 19.47
N ASN A 5 -18.50 18.62 19.00
CA ASN A 5 -19.62 18.01 19.71
C ASN A 5 -19.34 16.49 19.79
N PRO A 6 -19.38 15.90 20.99
CA PRO A 6 -19.16 14.47 21.13
C PRO A 6 -20.24 13.73 20.34
N VAL A 7 -19.81 12.89 19.41
CA VAL A 7 -20.72 12.02 18.65
C VAL A 7 -21.29 10.99 19.62
N SER A 8 -22.61 10.95 19.77
CA SER A 8 -23.25 10.00 20.68
C SER A 8 -23.15 8.58 20.14
N LEU A 9 -23.03 7.59 21.05
CA LEU A 9 -23.06 6.18 20.69
C LEU A 9 -24.37 5.79 19.99
N ASP A 10 -25.47 6.44 20.32
CA ASP A 10 -26.76 6.16 19.69
C ASP A 10 -26.81 6.68 18.24
N TYR A 11 -26.20 7.83 17.99
CA TYR A 11 -25.99 8.31 16.61
C TYR A 11 -25.13 7.32 15.80
N LEU A 12 -24.00 6.86 16.34
CA LEU A 12 -23.14 5.87 15.69
C LEU A 12 -23.90 4.55 15.44
N ARG A 13 -24.72 4.11 16.40
CA ARG A 13 -25.57 2.93 16.23
C ARG A 13 -26.62 3.12 15.14
N SER A 14 -27.17 4.31 15.01
CA SER A 14 -28.16 4.63 13.96
C SER A 14 -27.59 4.59 12.54
N LEU A 15 -26.27 4.74 12.40
CA LEU A 15 -25.59 4.64 11.10
C LEU A 15 -25.39 3.19 10.63
N LYS A 16 -25.64 2.21 11.48
CA LYS A 16 -25.50 0.81 11.09
C LYS A 16 -26.58 0.41 10.10
N PRO A 17 -26.24 -0.33 9.03
CA PRO A 17 -27.26 -0.89 8.13
C PRO A 17 -28.12 -1.93 8.87
N ASP A 18 -29.39 -2.00 8.51
CA ASP A 18 -30.30 -3.01 9.02
C ASP A 18 -30.91 -3.79 7.84
N PRO A 19 -30.70 -5.10 7.68
CA PRO A 19 -29.90 -5.96 8.57
C PRO A 19 -28.38 -5.71 8.45
N HIS A 20 -27.65 -5.99 9.53
CA HIS A 20 -26.19 -5.90 9.50
C HIS A 20 -25.57 -7.00 8.65
N PRO A 21 -24.64 -6.67 7.74
CA PRO A 21 -23.81 -7.69 7.11
C PRO A 21 -23.03 -8.49 8.16
N ASN A 22 -22.97 -9.80 7.98
CA ASN A 22 -22.16 -10.67 8.84
C ASN A 22 -20.71 -10.64 8.36
N GLY A 23 -19.87 -9.78 8.96
CA GLY A 23 -18.48 -9.59 8.55
C GLY A 23 -17.64 -10.88 8.59
N ARG A 24 -17.90 -11.80 9.52
CA ARG A 24 -17.20 -13.09 9.59
C ARG A 24 -17.59 -13.99 8.40
N ALA A 25 -18.87 -14.07 8.07
CA ALA A 25 -19.32 -14.86 6.92
C ALA A 25 -18.75 -14.29 5.62
N ILE A 26 -18.71 -12.97 5.47
CA ILE A 26 -18.13 -12.29 4.31
C ILE A 26 -16.61 -12.54 4.21
N LEU A 27 -15.90 -12.54 5.34
CA LEU A 27 -14.48 -12.89 5.37
C LEU A 27 -14.24 -14.33 4.92
N GLU A 28 -15.06 -15.28 5.38
CA GLU A 28 -14.97 -16.69 4.98
C GLU A 28 -15.27 -16.87 3.47
N GLU A 29 -16.21 -16.12 2.89
CA GLU A 29 -16.41 -16.06 1.45
C GLU A 29 -15.12 -15.64 0.73
N GLY A 30 -14.46 -14.58 1.21
CA GLY A 30 -13.20 -14.10 0.66
C GLY A 30 -12.06 -15.13 0.78
N LEU A 31 -11.92 -15.77 1.93
CA LEU A 31 -10.95 -16.84 2.15
C LEU A 31 -11.19 -18.03 1.20
N ALA A 32 -12.45 -18.43 1.04
CA ALA A 32 -12.81 -19.52 0.13
C ALA A 32 -12.50 -19.16 -1.33
N LEU A 33 -12.89 -17.95 -1.76
CA LEU A 33 -12.58 -17.42 -3.10
C LEU A 33 -11.06 -17.38 -3.33
N GLY A 34 -10.30 -16.84 -2.39
CA GLY A 34 -8.85 -16.72 -2.52
C GLY A 34 -8.13 -18.06 -2.70
N ARG A 35 -8.62 -19.13 -2.05
CA ARG A 35 -8.06 -20.50 -2.22
C ARG A 35 -8.23 -21.01 -3.66
N THR A 36 -9.20 -20.54 -4.41
CA THR A 36 -9.40 -20.95 -5.83
C THR A 36 -8.50 -20.20 -6.81
N ILE A 37 -7.91 -19.07 -6.40
CA ILE A 37 -7.09 -18.24 -7.25
C ILE A 37 -5.67 -18.80 -7.28
N GLN A 38 -5.14 -19.03 -8.47
CA GLN A 38 -3.74 -19.33 -8.66
C GLN A 38 -2.95 -18.01 -8.51
N ALA A 39 -2.06 -17.97 -7.52
CA ALA A 39 -1.19 -16.82 -7.30
C ALA A 39 -0.06 -16.74 -8.33
N GLY A 40 0.15 -15.56 -8.89
CA GLY A 40 1.30 -15.27 -9.74
C GLY A 40 2.57 -15.05 -8.92
N LYS A 41 3.70 -14.97 -9.61
CA LYS A 41 5.00 -14.63 -9.02
C LYS A 41 5.44 -13.27 -9.53
N GLY A 42 5.85 -12.39 -8.64
CA GLY A 42 6.44 -11.10 -8.99
C GLY A 42 7.75 -11.24 -9.78
N GLY A 43 8.16 -10.17 -10.44
CA GLY A 43 9.35 -10.14 -11.28
C GLY A 43 10.63 -10.49 -10.53
N PHE A 44 10.80 -9.92 -9.33
CA PHE A 44 11.97 -10.21 -8.48
C PHE A 44 12.02 -11.67 -8.03
N ILE A 45 10.91 -12.22 -7.52
CA ILE A 45 10.85 -13.62 -7.08
C ILE A 45 11.05 -14.59 -8.23
N ARG A 46 10.58 -14.26 -9.45
CA ARG A 46 10.86 -15.06 -10.65
C ARG A 46 12.35 -15.09 -11.01
N SER A 47 13.06 -13.99 -10.82
CA SER A 47 14.47 -13.81 -11.18
C SER A 47 15.45 -14.21 -10.07
N GLN A 48 15.02 -14.22 -8.81
CA GLN A 48 15.85 -14.47 -7.64
C GLN A 48 15.45 -15.77 -6.94
N SER A 49 16.25 -16.81 -7.08
CA SER A 49 16.01 -18.09 -6.41
C SER A 49 16.38 -18.10 -4.92
N LYS A 50 17.06 -17.05 -4.42
CA LYS A 50 17.56 -16.96 -3.04
C LYS A 50 16.43 -16.91 -2.00
N TYR A 51 15.36 -16.18 -2.30
CA TYR A 51 14.24 -16.01 -1.39
C TYR A 51 12.98 -16.74 -1.88
N LYS A 52 12.24 -17.32 -0.94
CA LYS A 52 10.97 -17.99 -1.27
C LYS A 52 9.84 -17.00 -1.52
N ASN A 53 9.89 -15.86 -0.83
CA ASN A 53 8.88 -14.81 -0.88
C ASN A 53 9.43 -13.48 -0.36
N HIS A 54 8.67 -12.42 -0.55
CA HIS A 54 9.02 -11.07 -0.10
C HIS A 54 9.24 -10.95 1.41
N ALA A 55 8.45 -11.64 2.22
CA ALA A 55 8.58 -11.59 3.67
C ALA A 55 9.95 -12.13 4.13
N GLU A 56 10.44 -13.19 3.48
CA GLU A 56 11.79 -13.72 3.74
C GLU A 56 12.87 -12.71 3.36
N MET A 57 12.74 -12.09 2.19
CA MET A 57 13.66 -11.05 1.73
C MET A 57 13.67 -9.84 2.69
N LYS A 58 12.51 -9.33 3.07
CA LYS A 58 12.39 -8.20 3.99
C LYS A 58 13.04 -8.49 5.34
N ARG A 59 12.84 -9.69 5.90
CA ARG A 59 13.51 -10.11 7.14
C ARG A 59 15.01 -10.16 7.00
N ASP A 60 15.53 -10.65 5.87
CA ASP A 60 16.98 -10.69 5.62
C ASP A 60 17.57 -9.29 5.51
N LEU A 61 16.91 -8.36 4.79
CA LEU A 61 17.32 -6.96 4.69
C LEU A 61 17.33 -6.28 6.07
N THR A 62 16.25 -6.45 6.85
CA THR A 62 16.15 -5.90 8.21
C THR A 62 17.30 -6.38 9.10
N LYS A 63 17.60 -7.69 9.09
CA LYS A 63 18.74 -8.24 9.85
C LYS A 63 20.09 -7.64 9.45
N GLN A 64 20.23 -7.24 8.19
CA GLN A 64 21.44 -6.62 7.67
C GLN A 64 21.48 -5.09 7.84
N GLY A 65 20.43 -4.46 8.36
CA GLY A 65 20.27 -3.00 8.40
C GLY A 65 20.28 -2.37 7.01
N LYS A 66 19.64 -3.04 6.05
CA LYS A 66 19.54 -2.61 4.65
C LYS A 66 18.15 -2.11 4.34
N ILE A 67 18.09 -1.02 3.58
CA ILE A 67 16.86 -0.42 3.08
C ILE A 67 16.18 -1.32 2.04
N TYR A 68 14.86 -1.43 2.15
CA TYR A 68 14.02 -1.93 1.09
C TYR A 68 13.64 -0.77 0.15
N TRP A 69 14.18 -0.77 -1.07
CA TRP A 69 13.90 0.27 -2.05
C TRP A 69 12.61 -0.04 -2.81
N ASN A 70 11.63 0.83 -2.67
CA ASN A 70 10.36 0.82 -3.38
C ASN A 70 10.22 2.15 -4.12
N ILE A 71 10.10 2.14 -5.43
CA ILE A 71 10.03 3.36 -6.24
C ILE A 71 8.59 3.62 -6.62
N LEU A 72 8.11 4.82 -6.28
CA LEU A 72 6.78 5.28 -6.65
C LEU A 72 6.78 5.70 -8.12
N LEU A 73 5.84 5.19 -8.92
CA LEU A 73 5.79 5.44 -10.35
C LEU A 73 4.35 5.51 -10.85
N GLY A 74 3.98 6.64 -11.47
CA GLY A 74 2.68 6.85 -12.09
C GLY A 74 2.82 7.77 -13.30
N LEU A 75 2.89 7.19 -14.51
CA LEU A 75 3.05 7.91 -15.78
C LEU A 75 1.67 8.13 -16.43
N ALA A 76 1.64 8.85 -17.54
CA ALA A 76 0.40 9.22 -18.21
C ALA A 76 -0.23 8.06 -19.00
N THR A 77 0.58 7.15 -19.53
CA THR A 77 0.12 5.97 -20.28
C THR A 77 0.75 4.69 -19.76
N LEU A 78 0.11 3.55 -20.01
CA LEU A 78 0.64 2.24 -19.61
C LEU A 78 1.96 1.93 -20.35
N GLU A 79 2.11 2.35 -21.59
CA GLU A 79 3.34 2.18 -22.35
C GLU A 79 4.50 2.97 -21.73
N GLU A 80 4.27 4.22 -21.33
CA GLU A 80 5.26 5.04 -20.62
C GLU A 80 5.63 4.44 -19.27
N GLN A 81 4.63 3.93 -18.53
CA GLN A 81 4.83 3.22 -17.26
C GLN A 81 5.77 2.02 -17.44
N ILE A 82 5.47 1.14 -18.38
CA ILE A 82 6.28 -0.04 -18.72
C ILE A 82 7.70 0.34 -19.14
N GLU A 83 7.84 1.38 -19.96
CA GLU A 83 9.15 1.86 -20.39
C GLU A 83 9.98 2.42 -19.22
N ALA A 84 9.34 3.13 -18.30
CA ALA A 84 10.00 3.63 -17.10
C ALA A 84 10.43 2.50 -16.15
N GLU A 85 9.64 1.45 -16.01
CA GLU A 85 9.99 0.24 -15.24
C GLU A 85 11.24 -0.44 -15.78
N LYS A 86 11.35 -0.57 -17.12
CA LYS A 86 12.56 -1.08 -17.79
C LYS A 86 13.78 -0.19 -17.52
N LYS A 87 13.63 1.13 -17.62
CA LYS A 87 14.71 2.09 -17.33
C LYS A 87 15.17 2.05 -15.88
N LEU A 88 14.26 1.84 -14.93
CA LEU A 88 14.62 1.63 -13.53
C LEU A 88 15.46 0.36 -13.34
N TYR A 89 15.10 -0.72 -14.04
CA TYR A 89 15.91 -1.93 -14.01
C TYR A 89 17.29 -1.73 -14.64
N GLU A 90 17.38 -1.06 -15.78
CA GLU A 90 18.66 -0.69 -16.42
C GLU A 90 19.53 0.16 -15.48
N PHE A 91 18.91 1.14 -14.80
CA PHE A 91 19.58 1.96 -13.79
C PHE A 91 20.12 1.08 -12.63
N SER A 92 19.31 0.17 -12.12
CA SER A 92 19.71 -0.80 -11.10
C SER A 92 20.94 -1.60 -11.53
N GLN A 93 20.94 -2.12 -12.75
CA GLN A 93 22.07 -2.89 -13.32
C GLN A 93 23.33 -2.04 -13.47
N ARG A 94 23.19 -0.82 -13.97
CA ARG A 94 24.32 0.10 -14.21
C ARG A 94 24.98 0.59 -12.92
N THR A 95 24.19 0.83 -11.88
CA THR A 95 24.67 1.42 -10.63
C THR A 95 25.01 0.38 -9.56
N GLY A 96 24.52 -0.84 -9.70
CA GLY A 96 24.55 -1.86 -8.64
C GLY A 96 23.57 -1.60 -7.50
N MET A 97 22.69 -0.58 -7.62
CA MET A 97 21.65 -0.32 -6.63
C MET A 97 20.52 -1.32 -6.80
N GLN A 98 20.23 -2.10 -5.76
CA GLN A 98 19.10 -3.02 -5.78
C GLN A 98 17.79 -2.25 -5.58
N ILE A 99 16.93 -2.21 -6.62
CA ILE A 99 15.52 -1.80 -6.49
C ILE A 99 14.71 -3.07 -6.26
N HIS A 100 13.90 -3.09 -5.20
CA HIS A 100 13.19 -4.28 -4.75
C HIS A 100 11.76 -4.34 -5.31
N SER A 101 11.09 -3.19 -5.37
CA SER A 101 9.75 -3.08 -5.94
C SER A 101 9.49 -1.72 -6.56
N ILE A 102 8.49 -1.66 -7.40
CA ILE A 102 7.90 -0.45 -7.95
C ILE A 102 6.47 -0.36 -7.42
N GLN A 103 6.12 0.75 -6.78
CA GLN A 103 4.73 1.03 -6.45
C GLN A 103 4.08 1.71 -7.65
N SER A 104 3.16 1.02 -8.27
CA SER A 104 2.37 1.47 -9.39
C SER A 104 1.23 2.37 -8.92
N ILE A 105 1.09 3.56 -9.54
CA ILE A 105 -0.01 4.50 -9.26
C ILE A 105 -0.83 4.68 -10.54
N PRO A 106 -1.86 3.85 -10.75
CA PRO A 106 -2.75 4.00 -11.89
C PRO A 106 -3.75 5.15 -11.69
N SER A 107 -4.53 5.43 -12.70
CA SER A 107 -5.66 6.35 -12.66
C SER A 107 -6.67 5.96 -11.59
N GLY A 108 -7.26 6.96 -10.92
CA GLY A 108 -8.38 6.77 -9.99
C GLY A 108 -9.62 6.09 -10.62
N LEU A 109 -9.72 6.07 -11.95
CA LEU A 109 -10.77 5.34 -12.67
C LEU A 109 -10.70 3.81 -12.45
N VAL A 110 -9.52 3.28 -12.13
CA VAL A 110 -9.32 1.86 -11.79
C VAL A 110 -10.12 1.46 -10.53
N ALA A 111 -10.33 2.40 -9.63
CA ALA A 111 -11.15 2.21 -8.42
C ALA A 111 -12.63 1.92 -8.70
N LEU A 112 -13.11 2.32 -9.87
CA LEU A 112 -14.54 2.28 -10.20
C LEU A 112 -14.88 1.03 -11.03
N PRO A 113 -16.06 0.41 -10.79
CA PRO A 113 -16.64 -0.53 -11.72
C PRO A 113 -16.88 0.12 -13.10
N PRO A 114 -16.89 -0.65 -14.21
CA PRO A 114 -16.97 -0.11 -15.57
C PRO A 114 -18.12 0.89 -15.79
N GLU A 115 -19.28 0.63 -15.21
CA GLU A 115 -20.48 1.44 -15.35
C GLU A 115 -20.40 2.84 -14.73
N TYR A 116 -19.42 3.08 -13.86
CA TYR A 116 -19.21 4.39 -13.21
C TYR A 116 -18.08 5.21 -13.85
N ARG A 117 -17.32 4.64 -14.80
CA ARG A 117 -16.12 5.29 -15.37
C ARG A 117 -16.42 6.37 -16.40
N GLU A 118 -17.47 6.18 -17.21
CA GLU A 118 -17.77 7.02 -18.39
C GLU A 118 -17.85 8.52 -18.08
N ASN A 119 -18.43 8.89 -16.93
CA ASN A 119 -18.62 10.28 -16.53
C ASN A 119 -17.71 10.70 -15.36
N ALA A 120 -16.82 9.85 -14.93
CA ALA A 120 -15.89 10.16 -13.84
C ALA A 120 -14.79 11.12 -14.33
N PRO A 121 -14.30 12.04 -13.46
CA PRO A 121 -13.21 12.90 -13.82
C PRO A 121 -11.96 12.07 -14.20
N ALA A 122 -11.42 12.35 -15.38
CA ALA A 122 -10.17 11.74 -15.79
C ALA A 122 -9.04 12.19 -14.84
N THR A 123 -8.14 11.27 -14.51
CA THR A 123 -6.90 11.56 -13.82
C THR A 123 -5.73 11.54 -14.80
N THR A 124 -4.57 12.03 -14.38
CA THR A 124 -3.41 12.15 -15.26
C THR A 124 -2.57 10.87 -15.37
N SER A 125 -2.91 9.83 -14.58
CA SER A 125 -2.19 8.56 -14.58
C SER A 125 -2.82 7.56 -15.55
N TYR A 126 -2.02 6.58 -15.95
CA TYR A 126 -2.43 5.52 -16.86
C TYR A 126 -3.58 4.65 -16.30
N GLU A 127 -4.31 4.05 -17.20
CA GLU A 127 -5.41 3.14 -16.90
C GLU A 127 -4.96 1.69 -17.10
N MET A 128 -5.49 0.79 -16.25
CA MET A 128 -5.26 -0.65 -16.32
C MET A 128 -6.50 -1.38 -15.80
N TYR A 129 -7.02 -2.33 -16.57
CA TYR A 129 -8.28 -2.98 -16.25
C TYR A 129 -8.30 -4.49 -16.50
N THR A 130 -7.40 -5.00 -17.35
CA THR A 130 -7.44 -6.37 -17.85
C THR A 130 -6.29 -7.22 -17.31
N ASP A 131 -6.42 -8.54 -17.40
CA ASP A 131 -5.33 -9.47 -17.09
C ASP A 131 -4.06 -9.13 -17.87
N GLU A 132 -4.19 -8.70 -19.13
CA GLU A 132 -3.09 -8.34 -20.02
C GLU A 132 -2.35 -7.08 -19.53
N ASP A 133 -3.06 -6.08 -19.01
CA ASP A 133 -2.45 -4.86 -18.44
C ASP A 133 -1.57 -5.20 -17.24
N TYR A 134 -2.08 -6.03 -16.32
CA TYR A 134 -1.34 -6.46 -15.14
C TYR A 134 -0.13 -7.33 -15.50
N GLU A 135 -0.30 -8.27 -16.44
CA GLU A 135 0.80 -9.11 -16.92
C GLU A 135 1.88 -8.27 -17.58
N ALA A 136 1.50 -7.29 -18.41
CA ALA A 136 2.44 -6.43 -19.12
C ALA A 136 3.36 -5.67 -18.17
N GLN A 137 2.84 -5.12 -17.06
CA GLN A 137 3.66 -4.46 -16.05
C GLN A 137 4.56 -5.45 -15.31
N GLN A 138 4.02 -6.57 -14.80
CA GLN A 138 4.83 -7.56 -14.07
C GLN A 138 5.91 -8.22 -14.95
N ALA A 139 5.70 -8.28 -16.25
CA ALA A 139 6.64 -8.85 -17.20
C ALA A 139 7.69 -7.84 -17.72
N ALA A 140 7.49 -6.54 -17.47
CA ALA A 140 8.33 -5.48 -18.01
C ALA A 140 9.80 -5.60 -17.62
N CYS A 141 10.06 -5.95 -16.35
CA CYS A 141 11.42 -6.14 -15.82
C CYS A 141 11.41 -7.09 -14.62
N PRO A 142 12.60 -7.57 -14.15
CA PRO A 142 12.70 -8.41 -12.97
C PRO A 142 12.65 -7.62 -11.65
N ILE A 143 11.80 -6.62 -11.54
CA ILE A 143 11.47 -5.90 -10.31
C ILE A 143 10.00 -6.18 -10.03
N ASP A 144 9.63 -6.39 -8.76
CA ASP A 144 8.23 -6.63 -8.42
C ASP A 144 7.41 -5.35 -8.54
N VAL A 145 6.27 -5.40 -9.23
CA VAL A 145 5.30 -4.31 -9.27
C VAL A 145 4.23 -4.53 -8.21
N SER A 146 4.07 -3.53 -7.35
CA SER A 146 3.09 -3.50 -6.26
C SER A 146 1.89 -2.67 -6.68
N PHE A 147 0.72 -3.32 -6.80
CA PHE A 147 -0.54 -2.68 -7.14
C PHE A 147 -1.28 -2.29 -5.86
N ASN A 148 -0.99 -1.09 -5.36
CA ASN A 148 -1.51 -0.63 -4.09
C ASN A 148 -2.68 0.33 -4.26
N ASP A 149 -2.45 1.46 -4.93
CA ASP A 149 -3.47 2.47 -5.09
C ASP A 149 -4.68 1.92 -5.85
N TYR A 150 -5.86 2.15 -5.30
CA TYR A 150 -7.15 1.78 -5.89
C TYR A 150 -7.44 0.28 -6.03
N HIS A 151 -6.73 -0.60 -5.29
CA HIS A 151 -6.88 -2.05 -5.49
C HIS A 151 -7.61 -2.81 -4.38
N LEU A 152 -7.69 -2.30 -3.15
CA LEU A 152 -8.26 -3.10 -2.04
C LEU A 152 -9.61 -2.57 -1.56
N SER A 153 -9.66 -1.31 -1.13
CA SER A 153 -10.80 -0.75 -0.38
C SER A 153 -11.75 0.09 -1.23
N THR A 154 -11.64 -0.04 -2.54
CA THR A 154 -12.37 0.75 -3.52
C THR A 154 -13.63 0.01 -4.02
N PRO A 155 -14.54 0.67 -4.75
CA PRO A 155 -15.70 0.01 -5.35
C PRO A 155 -15.36 -1.21 -6.21
N ASN A 156 -14.26 -1.16 -6.99
CA ASN A 156 -13.78 -2.29 -7.80
C ASN A 156 -12.70 -3.13 -7.08
N GLY A 157 -12.49 -2.89 -5.79
CA GLY A 157 -11.34 -3.39 -5.02
C GLY A 157 -11.24 -4.91 -5.00
N LEU A 158 -12.34 -5.64 -4.94
CA LEU A 158 -12.31 -7.11 -4.96
C LEU A 158 -11.75 -7.64 -6.30
N THR A 159 -12.23 -7.11 -7.43
CA THR A 159 -11.73 -7.47 -8.77
C THR A 159 -10.25 -7.14 -8.90
N ASN A 160 -9.87 -5.92 -8.55
CA ASN A 160 -8.48 -5.45 -8.62
C ASN A 160 -7.55 -6.28 -7.72
N THR A 161 -8.00 -6.65 -6.51
CA THR A 161 -7.24 -7.54 -5.61
C THR A 161 -7.00 -8.92 -6.24
N ILE A 162 -8.00 -9.49 -6.90
CA ILE A 162 -7.87 -10.78 -7.58
C ILE A 162 -6.83 -10.68 -8.71
N LEU A 163 -6.91 -9.65 -9.54
CA LEU A 163 -5.94 -9.40 -10.62
C LEU A 163 -4.52 -9.21 -10.06
N ALA A 164 -4.36 -8.39 -9.01
CA ALA A 164 -3.08 -8.18 -8.37
C ALA A 164 -2.46 -9.49 -7.84
N ILE A 165 -3.25 -10.39 -7.25
CA ILE A 165 -2.79 -11.70 -6.79
C ILE A 165 -2.42 -12.61 -7.97
N LYS A 166 -3.24 -12.66 -9.00
CA LYS A 166 -2.98 -13.46 -10.21
C LYS A 166 -1.65 -13.09 -10.86
N HIS A 167 -1.29 -11.82 -10.80
CA HIS A 167 -0.06 -11.29 -11.41
C HIS A 167 1.09 -11.06 -10.43
N GLY A 168 0.97 -11.53 -9.16
CA GLY A 168 2.09 -11.62 -8.23
C GLY A 168 2.52 -10.29 -7.60
N SER A 169 1.61 -9.36 -7.42
CA SER A 169 1.86 -8.13 -6.66
C SER A 169 2.19 -8.44 -5.20
N PRO A 170 3.35 -8.04 -4.68
CA PRO A 170 3.74 -8.38 -3.30
C PRO A 170 2.89 -7.69 -2.24
N THR A 171 2.42 -6.49 -2.53
CA THR A 171 1.55 -5.71 -1.65
C THR A 171 0.33 -5.22 -2.41
N ILE A 172 -0.81 -5.22 -1.74
CA ILE A 172 -2.10 -4.84 -2.30
C ILE A 172 -2.76 -3.86 -1.35
N GLY A 173 -3.14 -2.71 -1.85
CA GLY A 173 -3.70 -1.63 -1.03
C GLY A 173 -4.61 -0.69 -1.85
N GLU A 174 -4.89 0.48 -1.43
CA GLU A 174 -4.56 0.91 -0.05
C GLU A 174 -5.72 0.55 0.89
N PHE A 175 -5.43 0.00 2.05
CA PHE A 175 -6.47 -0.28 3.02
C PHE A 175 -7.15 1.01 3.50
N CYS A 176 -6.39 2.07 3.74
CA CYS A 176 -6.88 3.37 4.20
C CYS A 176 -7.96 3.98 3.28
N GLN A 177 -8.03 3.62 2.00
CA GLN A 177 -9.02 4.16 1.06
C GLN A 177 -10.46 3.72 1.39
N PHE A 178 -10.68 2.91 2.41
CA PHE A 178 -12.02 2.53 2.86
C PHE A 178 -12.88 3.72 3.28
N ASN A 179 -12.28 4.83 3.72
CA ASN A 179 -12.98 6.05 4.13
C ASN A 179 -13.13 7.10 3.01
N TRP A 180 -12.61 6.82 1.80
CA TRP A 180 -12.72 7.74 0.68
C TRP A 180 -14.10 7.71 0.03
N GLY A 181 -14.50 8.86 -0.56
CA GLY A 181 -15.60 8.93 -1.51
C GLY A 181 -15.13 8.61 -2.93
N PHE A 182 -15.98 7.95 -3.71
CA PHE A 182 -15.70 7.64 -5.11
C PHE A 182 -16.80 8.21 -6.01
N TYR A 183 -16.40 8.80 -7.14
CA TYR A 183 -17.30 9.50 -8.02
C TYR A 183 -18.50 8.64 -8.44
N GLY A 184 -19.71 9.16 -8.20
CA GLY A 184 -20.96 8.51 -8.57
C GLY A 184 -21.29 7.22 -7.81
N TYR A 185 -20.43 6.74 -6.94
CA TYR A 185 -20.63 5.51 -6.19
C TYR A 185 -21.02 5.79 -4.74
N ASP A 186 -22.21 5.39 -4.36
CA ASP A 186 -22.80 5.65 -3.03
C ASP A 186 -23.14 4.37 -2.24
N ASN A 187 -22.98 3.18 -2.82
CA ASN A 187 -23.23 1.91 -2.12
C ASN A 187 -22.06 1.53 -1.18
N HIS A 188 -21.88 2.33 -0.14
CA HIS A 188 -20.77 2.13 0.81
C HIS A 188 -20.84 0.80 1.55
N VAL A 189 -22.03 0.25 1.80
CA VAL A 189 -22.19 -1.05 2.47
C VAL A 189 -21.63 -2.17 1.61
N GLU A 190 -21.99 -2.21 0.34
CA GLU A 190 -21.47 -3.21 -0.60
C GLU A 190 -19.95 -3.09 -0.76
N ARG A 191 -19.43 -1.86 -0.90
CA ARG A 191 -18.00 -1.60 -0.97
C ARG A 191 -17.27 -2.16 0.25
N MET A 192 -17.78 -1.92 1.46
CA MET A 192 -17.19 -2.45 2.70
C MET A 192 -17.26 -3.98 2.75
N CYS A 193 -18.36 -4.58 2.28
CA CYS A 193 -18.45 -6.03 2.17
C CYS A 193 -17.41 -6.58 1.18
N ASN A 194 -17.23 -5.93 0.03
CA ASN A 194 -16.26 -6.32 -0.97
C ASN A 194 -14.81 -6.13 -0.48
N MET A 195 -14.55 -5.08 0.31
CA MET A 195 -13.26 -4.90 0.98
C MET A 195 -12.98 -6.07 1.96
N VAL A 196 -13.95 -6.47 2.76
CA VAL A 196 -13.77 -7.61 3.69
C VAL A 196 -13.54 -8.93 2.92
N ARG A 197 -14.22 -9.14 1.78
CA ARG A 197 -13.92 -10.26 0.88
C ARG A 197 -12.49 -10.18 0.34
N ALA A 198 -12.07 -8.99 -0.13
CA ALA A 198 -10.71 -8.76 -0.64
C ALA A 198 -9.65 -9.04 0.43
N LEU A 199 -9.86 -8.59 1.67
CA LEU A 199 -9.00 -8.94 2.80
C LEU A 199 -8.93 -10.45 3.02
N GLY A 200 -10.05 -11.17 2.91
CA GLY A 200 -10.09 -12.64 2.96
C GLY A 200 -9.30 -13.28 1.82
N VAL A 201 -9.40 -12.75 0.61
CA VAL A 201 -8.61 -13.21 -0.55
C VAL A 201 -7.12 -13.06 -0.27
N VAL A 202 -6.65 -11.89 0.19
CA VAL A 202 -5.23 -11.67 0.55
C VAL A 202 -4.81 -12.58 1.69
N ALA A 203 -5.62 -12.69 2.75
CA ALA A 203 -5.33 -13.52 3.92
C ALA A 203 -5.17 -15.01 3.56
N SER A 204 -5.92 -15.51 2.57
CA SER A 204 -5.78 -16.88 2.07
C SER A 204 -4.41 -17.18 1.48
N LYS A 205 -3.63 -16.16 1.11
CA LYS A 205 -2.32 -16.21 0.46
C LYS A 205 -1.17 -15.74 1.36
N LYS A 206 -1.41 -15.56 2.64
CA LYS A 206 -0.43 -15.01 3.60
C LYS A 206 0.87 -15.81 3.70
N ASP A 207 0.81 -17.12 3.48
CA ASP A 207 1.98 -18.00 3.57
C ASP A 207 2.75 -18.09 2.25
N GLU A 208 2.16 -17.59 1.16
CA GLU A 208 2.80 -17.54 -0.14
C GLU A 208 3.64 -16.25 -0.27
N TYR A 209 2.99 -15.06 -0.33
CA TYR A 209 3.73 -13.88 -0.76
C TYR A 209 3.07 -12.55 -0.38
N PHE A 210 1.74 -12.50 -0.23
CA PHE A 210 0.94 -11.30 -0.32
C PHE A 210 0.68 -10.64 1.03
N GLU A 211 0.70 -9.29 1.02
CA GLU A 211 0.48 -8.47 2.19
C GLU A 211 -0.50 -7.34 1.87
N VAL A 212 -1.31 -6.97 2.84
CA VAL A 212 -2.14 -5.75 2.77
C VAL A 212 -1.27 -4.54 3.03
N LYS A 213 -1.33 -3.53 2.17
CA LYS A 213 -0.68 -2.26 2.38
C LYS A 213 -1.70 -1.17 2.75
N THR A 214 -1.28 -0.25 3.59
CA THR A 214 -1.96 1.03 3.85
C THR A 214 -0.99 2.19 3.66
N TYR A 215 -1.52 3.35 3.29
CA TYR A 215 -0.82 4.63 3.37
C TYR A 215 -1.51 5.49 4.43
N LEU A 216 -0.91 5.54 5.61
CA LEU A 216 -1.56 6.12 6.79
C LEU A 216 -1.95 7.58 6.63
N ASP A 217 -1.14 8.37 5.92
CA ASP A 217 -1.39 9.79 5.69
C ASP A 217 -2.70 10.04 4.93
N ASP A 218 -3.03 9.17 3.97
CA ASP A 218 -4.27 9.28 3.18
C ASP A 218 -5.52 8.86 3.96
N GLY A 219 -5.34 8.07 5.01
CA GLY A 219 -6.46 7.60 5.82
C GLY A 219 -7.10 8.71 6.65
N TYR A 220 -6.34 9.32 7.52
CA TYR A 220 -6.85 10.28 8.50
C TYR A 220 -5.91 11.45 8.82
N ALA A 221 -4.89 11.69 8.01
CA ALA A 221 -3.86 12.68 8.33
C ALA A 221 -4.41 14.06 8.72
N GLY A 222 -5.44 14.53 8.03
CA GLY A 222 -6.09 15.82 8.35
C GLY A 222 -6.86 15.84 9.68
N TYR A 223 -7.06 14.70 10.32
CA TYR A 223 -7.78 14.54 11.56
C TYR A 223 -6.87 14.21 12.75
N PHE A 224 -5.63 13.77 12.50
CA PHE A 224 -4.67 13.48 13.56
C PHE A 224 -4.15 14.79 14.15
N LEU A 225 -4.29 14.93 15.45
CA LEU A 225 -3.81 16.10 16.18
C LEU A 225 -2.39 15.91 16.71
N ASP A 226 -1.90 14.67 16.71
CA ASP A 226 -0.59 14.30 17.24
C ASP A 226 -0.11 12.93 16.75
N CYS A 227 1.18 12.64 16.90
CA CYS A 227 1.79 11.38 16.48
C CYS A 227 1.25 10.15 17.26
N ALA A 228 0.76 10.31 18.48
CA ALA A 228 0.22 9.19 19.25
C ALA A 228 -1.11 8.73 18.66
N SER A 229 -1.99 9.64 18.26
CA SER A 229 -3.23 9.34 17.53
C SER A 229 -2.95 8.67 16.20
N PHE A 230 -1.92 9.11 15.46
CA PHE A 230 -1.47 8.51 14.22
C PHE A 230 -1.01 7.06 14.40
N ILE A 231 -0.18 6.81 15.43
CA ILE A 231 0.28 5.46 15.79
C ILE A 231 -0.90 4.59 16.24
N GLY A 232 -1.82 5.15 17.05
CA GLY A 232 -3.04 4.45 17.48
C GLY A 232 -3.92 4.01 16.31
N TYR A 233 -4.01 4.84 15.28
CA TYR A 233 -4.72 4.48 14.04
C TYR A 233 -4.03 3.33 13.30
N ALA A 234 -2.72 3.37 13.17
CA ALA A 234 -1.97 2.26 12.58
C ALA A 234 -2.16 0.94 13.37
N MET A 235 -2.23 1.01 14.70
CA MET A 235 -2.53 -0.15 15.55
C MET A 235 -3.94 -0.69 15.27
N LEU A 236 -4.93 0.17 15.05
CA LEU A 236 -6.29 -0.25 14.70
C LEU A 236 -6.32 -0.96 13.34
N GLU A 237 -5.70 -0.37 12.32
CA GLU A 237 -5.62 -1.00 10.99
C GLU A 237 -4.89 -2.35 11.05
N HIS A 238 -3.75 -2.38 11.74
CA HIS A 238 -3.00 -3.63 11.96
C HIS A 238 -3.88 -4.69 12.64
N TYR A 239 -4.61 -4.33 13.69
CA TYR A 239 -5.53 -5.25 14.38
C TYR A 239 -6.61 -5.79 13.43
N ILE A 240 -7.21 -4.94 12.61
CA ILE A 240 -8.23 -5.36 11.63
C ILE A 240 -7.61 -6.33 10.62
N CYS A 241 -6.50 -5.94 9.98
CA CYS A 241 -5.89 -6.74 8.92
C CYS A 241 -5.32 -8.06 9.44
N THR A 242 -4.60 -8.04 10.57
CA THR A 242 -3.87 -9.23 11.06
C THR A 242 -4.70 -10.08 11.99
N THR A 243 -5.32 -9.48 13.03
CA THR A 243 -6.03 -10.25 14.08
C THR A 243 -7.42 -10.66 13.62
N LEU A 244 -8.18 -9.76 13.01
CA LEU A 244 -9.54 -10.07 12.58
C LEU A 244 -9.59 -10.82 11.24
N CYS A 245 -8.76 -10.42 10.28
CA CYS A 245 -8.78 -10.98 8.92
C CYS A 245 -7.69 -12.03 8.66
N GLY A 246 -6.63 -12.06 9.47
CA GLY A 246 -5.56 -13.05 9.34
C GLY A 246 -4.58 -12.78 8.19
N ALA A 247 -4.58 -11.56 7.62
CA ALA A 247 -3.64 -11.14 6.58
C ALA A 247 -2.30 -10.68 7.18
N ARG A 248 -1.27 -10.53 6.34
CA ARG A 248 -0.06 -9.77 6.68
C ARG A 248 -0.29 -8.30 6.36
N TYR A 249 0.47 -7.41 6.99
CA TYR A 249 0.24 -5.98 6.91
C TYR A 249 1.55 -5.21 6.78
N VAL A 250 1.58 -4.21 5.90
CA VAL A 250 2.68 -3.26 5.72
C VAL A 250 2.15 -1.84 5.68
N ILE A 251 3.00 -0.88 6.05
CA ILE A 251 2.63 0.52 6.22
C ILE A 251 3.46 1.40 5.30
N GLY A 252 2.80 2.31 4.60
CA GLY A 252 3.41 3.51 4.02
C GLY A 252 2.98 4.73 4.82
N PHE A 253 3.88 5.70 5.01
CA PHE A 253 3.57 6.98 5.63
C PHE A 253 4.69 8.00 5.38
N GLY A 254 4.49 9.23 5.82
CA GLY A 254 5.54 10.25 5.90
C GLY A 254 5.42 11.36 4.87
N GLY A 255 4.51 11.27 3.89
CA GLY A 255 4.30 12.35 2.91
C GLY A 255 3.85 13.66 3.54
N LEU A 256 3.14 13.61 4.67
CA LEU A 256 2.70 14.79 5.41
C LEU A 256 3.59 15.14 6.60
N LEU A 257 4.64 14.37 6.87
CA LEU A 257 5.63 14.64 7.91
C LEU A 257 6.91 15.17 7.26
N SER A 258 7.23 16.45 7.44
CA SER A 258 8.39 17.09 6.81
C SER A 258 9.67 17.04 7.63
N GLU A 259 9.56 16.77 8.95
CA GLU A 259 10.71 16.75 9.85
C GLU A 259 11.31 15.35 9.95
N ASN A 260 12.57 15.20 9.54
CA ASN A 260 13.28 13.91 9.46
C ASN A 260 13.33 13.14 10.78
N ASP A 261 13.55 13.82 11.89
CA ASP A 261 13.58 13.22 13.22
C ASP A 261 12.19 12.73 13.64
N THR A 262 11.13 13.49 13.36
CA THR A 262 9.74 13.10 13.61
C THR A 262 9.36 11.88 12.77
N ARG A 263 9.70 11.85 11.48
CA ARG A 263 9.45 10.72 10.58
C ARG A 263 10.08 9.44 11.13
N CYS A 264 11.36 9.50 11.47
CA CYS A 264 12.07 8.37 12.03
C CYS A 264 11.59 7.96 13.42
N ALA A 265 11.24 8.92 14.28
CA ALA A 265 10.68 8.63 15.60
C ALA A 265 9.33 7.89 15.49
N VAL A 266 8.46 8.31 14.57
CA VAL A 266 7.21 7.61 14.26
C VAL A 266 7.49 6.21 13.72
N ALA A 267 8.44 6.04 12.80
CA ALA A 267 8.83 4.74 12.28
C ALA A 267 9.30 3.79 13.40
N MET A 268 10.14 4.29 14.32
CA MET A 268 10.61 3.53 15.49
C MET A 268 9.47 3.15 16.43
N ALA A 269 8.54 4.06 16.67
CA ALA A 269 7.38 3.78 17.52
C ALA A 269 6.46 2.74 16.88
N LEU A 270 6.18 2.85 15.58
CA LEU A 270 5.42 1.85 14.81
C LEU A 270 6.08 0.48 14.85
N ASP A 271 7.41 0.43 14.69
CA ASP A 271 8.17 -0.82 14.85
C ASP A 271 7.90 -1.46 16.20
N LYS A 272 8.08 -0.68 17.25
CA LYS A 272 7.95 -1.17 18.62
C LYS A 272 6.55 -1.67 18.98
N VAL A 273 5.51 -1.10 18.40
CA VAL A 273 4.11 -1.46 18.75
C VAL A 273 3.50 -2.49 17.82
N LEU A 274 4.03 -2.65 16.60
CA LEU A 274 3.42 -3.52 15.58
C LEU A 274 4.28 -4.72 15.21
N SER A 275 5.62 -4.58 15.27
CA SER A 275 6.50 -5.68 14.86
C SER A 275 6.74 -6.68 15.97
N THR A 276 6.86 -7.95 15.57
CA THR A 276 7.38 -9.03 16.42
C THR A 276 8.60 -9.65 15.74
N GLU A 277 9.39 -10.44 16.47
CA GLU A 277 10.57 -11.12 15.91
C GLU A 277 10.20 -12.00 14.71
N ASP A 278 9.04 -12.68 14.77
CA ASP A 278 8.56 -13.57 13.72
C ASP A 278 7.81 -12.82 12.59
N GLN A 279 7.27 -11.66 12.88
CA GLN A 279 6.47 -10.87 11.95
C GLN A 279 6.85 -9.38 12.01
N PRO A 280 8.01 -8.98 11.45
CA PRO A 280 8.36 -7.58 11.33
C PRO A 280 7.41 -6.91 10.35
N VAL A 281 6.81 -5.80 10.77
CA VAL A 281 5.98 -4.95 9.89
C VAL A 281 6.89 -4.00 9.14
N LEU A 282 6.98 -4.14 7.82
CA LEU A 282 7.73 -3.21 6.99
C LEU A 282 7.06 -1.84 6.98
N ARG A 283 7.86 -0.79 7.02
CA ARG A 283 7.42 0.61 7.00
C ARG A 283 8.08 1.33 5.85
N TYR A 284 7.27 1.78 4.91
CA TYR A 284 7.73 2.61 3.80
C TYR A 284 7.66 4.08 4.21
N LEU A 285 8.79 4.76 4.22
CA LEU A 285 8.83 6.21 4.32
C LEU A 285 8.72 6.81 2.92
N ASN A 286 7.60 7.46 2.67
CA ASN A 286 7.36 8.14 1.41
C ASN A 286 8.04 9.51 1.44
N GLY A 287 8.48 9.99 0.28
CA GLY A 287 8.99 11.35 0.12
C GLY A 287 7.96 12.39 0.58
N SER A 288 8.41 13.52 1.09
CA SER A 288 7.53 14.58 1.59
C SER A 288 6.73 15.18 0.44
N THR A 289 5.39 15.16 0.56
CA THR A 289 4.45 15.72 -0.43
C THR A 289 3.87 17.07 -0.01
N ASN A 290 4.15 17.54 1.21
CA ASN A 290 3.65 18.82 1.72
C ASN A 290 4.53 20.02 1.35
N LEU A 291 5.58 19.79 0.56
CA LEU A 291 6.49 20.84 0.12
C LEU A 291 6.06 21.35 -1.26
N GLN A 292 5.99 22.65 -1.38
CA GLN A 292 5.57 23.33 -2.61
C GLN A 292 6.77 23.56 -3.53
N TRP A 293 7.17 22.53 -4.25
CA TRP A 293 8.36 22.57 -5.11
C TRP A 293 8.07 22.94 -6.56
N ASP A 294 6.89 23.32 -6.92
CA ASP A 294 6.47 23.86 -8.21
C ASP A 294 7.48 23.64 -9.36
N HIS A 295 7.72 22.40 -9.77
CA HIS A 295 8.70 22.04 -10.82
C HIS A 295 10.18 22.36 -10.51
N ASP A 296 10.53 22.75 -9.28
CA ASP A 296 11.92 22.94 -8.88
C ASP A 296 12.62 21.60 -8.57
N ILE A 297 13.25 21.03 -9.59
CA ILE A 297 14.00 19.77 -9.45
C ILE A 297 15.12 19.89 -8.41
N HIS A 298 15.80 21.01 -8.32
CA HIS A 298 16.88 21.23 -7.35
C HIS A 298 16.37 21.32 -5.92
N GLY A 299 15.23 21.98 -5.73
CA GLY A 299 14.54 22.01 -4.44
C GLY A 299 14.10 20.62 -4.01
N ASN A 300 13.54 19.83 -4.92
CA ASN A 300 13.14 18.44 -4.65
C ASN A 300 14.35 17.59 -4.22
N TYR A 301 15.47 17.67 -4.89
CA TYR A 301 16.70 16.98 -4.47
C TYR A 301 17.21 17.48 -3.11
N GLY A 302 17.13 18.78 -2.86
CA GLY A 302 17.55 19.41 -1.62
C GLY A 302 16.80 18.88 -0.39
N VAL A 303 15.58 18.36 -0.57
CA VAL A 303 14.76 17.76 0.49
C VAL A 303 14.89 16.25 0.51
N SER A 304 14.71 15.58 -0.61
CA SER A 304 14.67 14.12 -0.68
C SER A 304 16.01 13.47 -0.30
N VAL A 305 17.14 14.10 -0.65
CA VAL A 305 18.46 13.53 -0.32
C VAL A 305 18.75 13.51 1.17
N PRO A 306 18.56 14.62 1.95
CA PRO A 306 18.69 14.59 3.39
C PRO A 306 17.72 13.61 4.08
N GLU A 307 16.45 13.54 3.63
CA GLU A 307 15.47 12.58 4.14
C GLU A 307 15.98 11.15 4.00
N MET A 308 16.33 10.75 2.78
CA MET A 308 16.85 9.39 2.51
C MET A 308 18.12 9.08 3.30
N LEU A 309 19.07 10.01 3.38
CA LEU A 309 20.31 9.81 4.13
C LEU A 309 20.03 9.60 5.61
N PHE A 310 19.14 10.37 6.21
CA PHE A 310 18.77 10.23 7.61
C PHE A 310 18.11 8.87 7.88
N GLU A 311 17.16 8.47 7.04
CA GLU A 311 16.46 7.18 7.11
C GLU A 311 17.41 5.99 6.96
N ILE A 312 18.37 6.07 6.03
CA ILE A 312 19.42 5.04 5.86
C ILE A 312 20.28 4.92 7.12
N LEU A 313 20.67 6.03 7.71
CA LEU A 313 21.50 6.02 8.93
C LEU A 313 20.74 5.43 10.12
N VAL A 314 19.46 5.75 10.24
CA VAL A 314 18.59 5.21 11.28
C VAL A 314 18.39 3.69 11.08
N GLU A 315 18.13 3.23 9.85
CA GLU A 315 18.00 1.80 9.56
C GLU A 315 19.29 1.04 9.86
N LYS A 316 20.42 1.57 9.42
CA LYS A 316 21.75 0.96 9.71
C LYS A 316 22.04 0.83 11.21
N LYS A 317 21.50 1.74 12.01
CA LYS A 317 21.73 1.75 13.46
C LYS A 317 20.76 0.86 14.22
N TYR A 318 19.50 0.83 13.81
CA TYR A 318 18.42 0.24 14.61
C TYR A 318 17.81 -1.02 14.01
N HIS A 319 18.03 -1.33 12.73
CA HIS A 319 17.53 -2.53 12.06
C HIS A 319 16.02 -2.70 12.19
N MET A 320 15.28 -1.66 11.83
CA MET A 320 13.82 -1.59 12.03
C MET A 320 13.01 -2.13 10.86
N GLY A 321 13.63 -2.45 9.72
CA GLY A 321 12.92 -2.85 8.51
C GLY A 321 12.28 -1.67 7.79
N LEU A 322 13.06 -0.58 7.61
CA LEU A 322 12.62 0.55 6.80
C LEU A 322 12.69 0.23 5.30
N GLY A 323 11.64 0.65 4.61
CA GLY A 323 11.64 0.86 3.17
C GLY A 323 11.65 2.35 2.87
N ILE A 324 12.22 2.74 1.76
CA ILE A 324 12.16 4.11 1.23
C ILE A 324 11.37 4.07 -0.07
N ASN A 325 10.45 5.03 -0.20
CA ASN A 325 9.58 5.22 -1.34
C ASN A 325 9.66 6.69 -1.78
N PRO A 326 10.75 7.09 -2.45
CA PRO A 326 11.00 8.47 -2.82
C PRO A 326 10.07 8.96 -3.92
#